data_220b0f2a77045b26ea8d7970a2fc2f1e
#
_entry.id   220b0f2a77045b26ea8d7970a2fc2f1e
#
_cell.length_a   1.000
_cell.length_b   1.000
_cell.length_c   1.000
_cell.angle_alpha   90.00
_cell.angle_beta   90.00
_cell.angle_gamma   90.00
#
_symmetry.space_group_name_H-M   'P 1'
#
loop_
_entity.id
_entity.type
_entity.pdbx_description
1 polymer ?
#
loop_
_entity_poly.entity_id
_entity_poly.type
_entity_poly.pdbx_seq_one_letter_code
_entity_poly.pdbx_strand_id
1 'polypeptide(L)'
;MSTRNFHQHHNKSKKVALCLSLTATMALSTGFTQNNIHSVTINVDGRMIETNTTHTTPDIILARAGVKMDSKDEYTLKKIDDHTEITVHRAVPVNITIDGQKATIMTSKPTVGDALVEAGYDLEKYEADPGLD
;
A
#
# COMPACT_ATOMS: atom_id res chain seq x y z
N MET A 1 -51.69 11.15 54.07
CA MET A 1 -50.37 10.49 54.11
C MET A 1 -49.85 10.37 52.71
N SER A 2 -48.86 11.15 52.39
CA SER A 2 -48.31 11.33 51.05
C SER A 2 -47.08 10.42 50.88
N THR A 3 -47.19 9.43 50.07
CA THR A 3 -46.01 8.66 49.62
C THR A 3 -45.43 9.30 48.38
N ARG A 4 -44.28 9.91 48.54
CA ARG A 4 -43.55 10.49 47.41
C ARG A 4 -42.79 9.35 46.71
N ASN A 5 -43.21 9.01 45.54
CA ASN A 5 -42.46 8.22 44.63
C ASN A 5 -41.25 9.02 44.12
N PHE A 6 -40.09 8.57 44.55
CA PHE A 6 -38.83 9.07 44.05
C PHE A 6 -38.54 8.33 42.76
N HIS A 7 -38.82 8.97 41.64
CA HIS A 7 -38.38 8.49 40.33
C HIS A 7 -36.87 8.76 40.19
N GLN A 8 -36.11 7.74 40.36
CA GLN A 8 -34.71 7.79 39.92
C GLN A 8 -34.67 7.73 38.40
N HIS A 9 -34.41 8.85 37.79
CA HIS A 9 -33.96 8.91 36.43
C HIS A 9 -32.56 8.31 36.35
N HIS A 10 -32.49 7.09 35.88
CA HIS A 10 -31.24 6.52 35.45
C HIS A 10 -30.78 7.19 34.16
N ASN A 11 -29.83 8.08 34.33
CA ASN A 11 -29.17 8.77 33.26
C ASN A 11 -28.26 7.77 32.51
N LYS A 12 -28.80 7.20 31.42
CA LYS A 12 -28.09 6.20 30.60
C LYS A 12 -27.12 6.84 29.59
N SER A 13 -26.78 8.10 29.75
CA SER A 13 -26.00 8.84 28.75
C SER A 13 -24.49 8.91 29.00
N LYS A 14 -23.96 8.09 29.92
CA LYS A 14 -22.54 8.20 30.31
C LYS A 14 -21.60 7.18 29.67
N LYS A 15 -22.06 6.41 28.71
CA LYS A 15 -21.22 5.34 28.16
C LYS A 15 -20.60 5.63 26.78
N VAL A 16 -20.84 6.79 26.22
CA VAL A 16 -20.36 7.11 24.87
C VAL A 16 -19.12 8.01 24.88
N ALA A 17 -18.81 8.63 26.02
CA ALA A 17 -17.71 9.59 26.11
C ALA A 17 -16.31 8.99 26.34
N LEU A 18 -16.19 7.68 26.48
CA LEU A 18 -14.92 7.07 26.91
C LEU A 18 -14.01 6.62 25.77
N CYS A 19 -14.46 6.66 24.53
CA CYS A 19 -13.67 6.19 23.40
C CYS A 19 -12.85 7.26 22.68
N LEU A 20 -12.98 8.51 23.06
CA LEU A 20 -12.33 9.63 22.37
C LEU A 20 -11.15 10.25 23.10
N SER A 21 -10.82 9.78 24.29
CA SER A 21 -9.75 10.39 25.08
C SER A 21 -8.41 9.68 25.01
N LEU A 22 -8.29 8.63 24.22
CA LEU A 22 -7.04 7.86 24.13
C LEU A 22 -6.07 8.34 23.03
N THR A 23 -6.43 9.33 22.25
CA THR A 23 -5.59 9.81 21.15
C THR A 23 -4.77 11.05 21.46
N ALA A 24 -4.93 11.63 22.64
CA ALA A 24 -4.33 12.94 22.95
C ALA A 24 -3.08 12.88 23.83
N THR A 25 -2.63 11.72 24.28
CA THR A 25 -1.54 11.65 25.27
C THR A 25 -0.18 11.26 24.71
N MET A 26 0.00 11.27 23.40
CA MET A 26 1.32 10.96 22.80
C MET A 26 2.17 12.18 22.46
N ALA A 27 1.83 13.35 22.95
CA ALA A 27 2.51 14.58 22.54
C ALA A 27 3.54 15.10 23.55
N LEU A 28 3.95 14.34 24.54
CA LEU A 28 4.94 14.78 25.54
C LEU A 28 6.16 13.87 25.62
N SER A 29 6.71 13.46 24.47
CA SER A 29 8.09 13.02 24.46
C SER A 29 8.96 14.21 24.14
N THR A 30 9.45 14.87 25.15
CA THR A 30 10.55 15.83 25.08
C THR A 30 11.84 15.11 24.75
N GLY A 31 11.93 14.58 23.56
CA GLY A 31 13.17 14.08 23.00
C GLY A 31 13.56 14.94 21.82
N PHE A 32 14.58 15.76 21.98
CA PHE A 32 15.19 16.58 20.91
C PHE A 32 15.98 15.74 19.90
N THR A 33 15.43 14.66 19.43
CA THR A 33 15.89 14.06 18.18
C THR A 33 14.95 14.59 17.11
N GLN A 34 15.46 15.44 16.25
CA GLN A 34 14.80 15.77 14.99
C GLN A 34 14.77 14.48 14.14
N ASN A 35 13.88 13.59 14.48
CA ASN A 35 13.51 12.53 13.58
C ASN A 35 12.72 13.21 12.45
N ASN A 36 13.33 13.30 11.30
CA ASN A 36 12.68 13.79 10.09
C ASN A 36 11.53 12.83 9.75
N ILE A 37 10.39 13.05 10.38
CA ILE A 37 9.16 12.31 10.10
C ILE A 37 8.62 12.85 8.79
N HIS A 38 8.44 11.99 7.82
CA HIS A 38 7.81 12.33 6.56
C HIS A 38 6.59 11.46 6.33
N SER A 39 5.66 11.97 5.54
CA SER A 39 4.45 11.26 5.19
C SER A 39 4.68 10.36 3.98
N VAL A 40 4.07 9.18 4.02
CA VAL A 40 4.13 8.20 2.94
C VAL A 40 2.73 7.70 2.62
N THR A 41 2.39 7.69 1.33
CA THR A 41 1.21 7.02 0.82
C THR A 41 1.64 5.77 0.06
N ILE A 42 1.08 4.63 0.43
CA ILE A 42 1.32 3.34 -0.22
C ILE A 42 0.06 2.93 -0.97
N ASN A 43 0.16 2.81 -2.29
CA ASN A 43 -0.89 2.27 -3.14
C ASN A 43 -0.59 0.79 -3.41
N VAL A 44 -1.44 -0.10 -2.93
CA VAL A 44 -1.27 -1.55 -3.07
C VAL A 44 -2.62 -2.26 -3.16
N ASP A 45 -2.77 -3.15 -4.12
CA ASP A 45 -3.97 -4.00 -4.28
C ASP A 45 -5.29 -3.18 -4.29
N GLY A 46 -5.28 -2.01 -4.93
CA GLY A 46 -6.41 -1.09 -4.98
C GLY A 46 -6.73 -0.37 -3.66
N ARG A 47 -5.84 -0.47 -2.67
CA ARG A 47 -5.96 0.22 -1.39
C ARG A 47 -4.89 1.29 -1.24
N MET A 48 -5.23 2.33 -0.53
CA MET A 48 -4.32 3.40 -0.15
C MET A 48 -4.06 3.32 1.35
N ILE A 49 -2.79 3.27 1.74
CA ILE A 49 -2.33 3.26 3.13
C ILE A 49 -1.52 4.53 3.35
N GLU A 50 -1.95 5.36 4.28
CA GLU A 50 -1.21 6.55 4.69
C GLU A 50 -0.48 6.27 6.01
N THR A 51 0.78 6.62 6.06
CA THR A 51 1.62 6.44 7.26
C THR A 51 2.67 7.54 7.37
N ASN A 52 3.12 7.77 8.60
CA ASN A 52 4.25 8.64 8.87
C ASN A 52 5.42 7.80 9.35
N THR A 53 6.60 8.08 8.83
CA THR A 53 7.79 7.30 9.14
C THR A 53 9.06 8.14 9.16
N THR A 54 10.04 7.67 9.89
CA THR A 54 11.42 8.18 9.85
C THR A 54 12.30 7.35 8.92
N HIS A 55 11.78 6.23 8.41
CA HIS A 55 12.52 5.36 7.51
C HIS A 55 12.49 5.90 6.09
N THR A 56 13.62 5.81 5.42
CA THR A 56 13.80 6.23 4.03
C THR A 56 13.87 5.05 3.05
N THR A 57 14.02 3.84 3.58
CA THR A 57 14.12 2.61 2.79
C THR A 57 12.73 2.06 2.49
N PRO A 58 12.31 1.96 1.22
CA PRO A 58 10.98 1.55 0.85
C PRO A 58 10.57 0.18 1.37
N ASP A 59 11.47 -0.80 1.33
CA ASP A 59 11.19 -2.15 1.81
C ASP A 59 10.83 -2.17 3.31
N ILE A 60 11.50 -1.35 4.10
CA ILE A 60 11.21 -1.21 5.54
C ILE A 60 9.85 -0.54 5.73
N ILE A 61 9.55 0.48 4.95
CA ILE A 61 8.27 1.20 5.00
C ILE A 61 7.11 0.26 4.66
N LEU A 62 7.25 -0.50 3.57
CA LEU A 62 6.26 -1.48 3.13
C LEU A 62 6.05 -2.58 4.18
N ALA A 63 7.13 -3.15 4.72
CA ALA A 63 7.06 -4.18 5.75
C ALA A 63 6.34 -3.68 7.02
N ARG A 64 6.64 -2.45 7.46
CA ARG A 64 5.99 -1.84 8.64
C ARG A 64 4.53 -1.50 8.41
N ALA A 65 4.16 -1.19 7.17
CA ALA A 65 2.77 -0.99 6.77
C ALA A 65 2.00 -2.30 6.59
N GLY A 66 2.64 -3.46 6.82
CA GLY A 66 2.03 -4.77 6.66
C GLY A 66 1.90 -5.22 5.19
N VAL A 67 2.63 -4.58 4.29
CA VAL A 67 2.66 -4.93 2.87
C VAL A 67 3.76 -5.98 2.64
N LYS A 68 3.34 -7.20 2.35
CA LYS A 68 4.25 -8.28 1.99
C LYS A 68 4.54 -8.23 0.50
N MET A 69 5.81 -8.24 0.13
CA MET A 69 6.28 -8.30 -1.25
C MET A 69 6.69 -9.73 -1.61
N ASP A 70 6.26 -10.18 -2.77
CA ASP A 70 6.72 -11.43 -3.36
C ASP A 70 7.92 -11.18 -4.28
N SER A 71 8.62 -12.24 -4.68
CA SER A 71 9.91 -12.13 -5.38
C SER A 71 9.87 -11.45 -6.74
N LYS A 72 8.69 -11.36 -7.35
CA LYS A 72 8.47 -10.74 -8.67
C LYS A 72 7.63 -9.47 -8.60
N ASP A 73 7.21 -9.09 -7.38
CA ASP A 73 6.54 -7.81 -7.18
C ASP A 73 7.55 -6.68 -7.32
N GLU A 74 7.10 -5.57 -7.85
CA GLU A 74 7.90 -4.35 -7.97
C GLU A 74 7.18 -3.18 -7.31
N TYR A 75 7.89 -2.10 -7.07
CA TYR A 75 7.28 -0.84 -6.66
C TYR A 75 7.90 0.33 -7.39
N THR A 76 7.12 1.37 -7.55
CA THR A 76 7.59 2.68 -8.01
C THR A 76 7.53 3.69 -6.89
N LEU A 77 8.47 4.63 -6.90
CA LEU A 77 8.57 5.73 -5.94
C LEU A 77 8.34 7.05 -6.64
N LYS A 78 7.48 7.87 -6.06
CA LYS A 78 7.32 9.26 -6.44
C LYS A 78 7.49 10.13 -5.21
N LYS A 79 8.46 11.03 -5.24
CA LYS A 79 8.69 11.98 -4.15
C LYS A 79 8.13 13.34 -4.55
N ILE A 80 7.30 13.91 -3.68
CA ILE A 80 6.66 15.21 -3.86
C ILE A 80 6.89 15.98 -2.57
N ASP A 81 7.82 16.92 -2.58
CA ASP A 81 8.23 17.68 -1.39
C ASP A 81 8.63 16.74 -0.23
N ASP A 82 7.93 16.83 0.90
CA ASP A 82 8.15 15.99 2.08
C ASP A 82 7.27 14.73 2.09
N HIS A 83 6.55 14.47 1.00
CA HIS A 83 5.69 13.34 0.84
C HIS A 83 6.28 12.31 -0.13
N THR A 84 6.18 11.04 0.20
CA THR A 84 6.60 9.93 -0.67
C THR A 84 5.39 9.06 -1.02
N GLU A 85 5.18 8.83 -2.29
CA GLU A 85 4.20 7.89 -2.78
C GLU A 85 4.90 6.61 -3.25
N ILE A 86 4.46 5.47 -2.74
CA ILE A 86 4.94 4.14 -3.12
C ILE A 86 3.78 3.40 -3.78
N THR A 87 3.94 3.01 -5.03
CA THR A 87 2.96 2.19 -5.73
C THR A 87 3.51 0.80 -5.94
N VAL A 88 2.83 -0.19 -5.39
CA VAL A 88 3.20 -1.60 -5.52
C VAL A 88 2.53 -2.22 -6.73
N HIS A 89 3.33 -2.86 -7.56
CA HIS A 89 2.90 -3.60 -8.74
C HIS A 89 3.05 -5.10 -8.46
N ARG A 90 1.92 -5.78 -8.34
CA ARG A 90 1.91 -7.22 -8.09
C ARG A 90 2.26 -7.99 -9.35
N ALA A 91 3.11 -8.98 -9.22
CA ALA A 91 3.35 -9.91 -10.29
C ALA A 91 2.13 -10.83 -10.49
N VAL A 92 1.71 -10.93 -11.73
CA VAL A 92 0.59 -11.79 -12.15
C VAL A 92 1.05 -12.79 -13.20
N PRO A 93 0.44 -13.99 -13.28
CA PRO A 93 0.74 -14.93 -14.35
C PRO A 93 0.15 -14.44 -15.66
N VAL A 94 0.99 -14.30 -16.67
CA VAL A 94 0.61 -13.96 -18.05
C VAL A 94 0.89 -15.14 -18.95
N ASN A 95 -0.14 -15.63 -19.62
CA ASN A 95 -0.01 -16.70 -20.62
C ASN A 95 0.33 -16.11 -21.96
N ILE A 96 1.41 -16.55 -22.54
CA ILE A 96 1.89 -16.13 -23.87
C ILE A 96 1.96 -17.33 -24.79
N THR A 97 1.80 -17.07 -26.08
CA THR A 97 2.02 -18.07 -27.13
C THR A 97 3.03 -17.50 -28.13
N ILE A 98 4.16 -18.13 -28.26
CA ILE A 98 5.21 -17.72 -29.17
C ILE A 98 5.57 -18.93 -30.05
N ASP A 99 5.52 -18.77 -31.37
CA ASP A 99 5.79 -19.83 -32.33
C ASP A 99 4.98 -21.12 -32.06
N GLY A 100 3.72 -20.96 -31.64
CA GLY A 100 2.81 -22.06 -31.28
C GLY A 100 3.09 -22.72 -29.94
N GLN A 101 4.11 -22.29 -29.20
CA GLN A 101 4.43 -22.77 -27.86
C GLN A 101 3.81 -21.87 -26.81
N LYS A 102 3.11 -22.49 -25.85
CA LYS A 102 2.52 -21.78 -24.71
C LYS A 102 3.50 -21.71 -23.56
N ALA A 103 3.66 -20.53 -22.98
CA ALA A 103 4.43 -20.29 -21.79
C ALA A 103 3.64 -19.42 -20.80
N THR A 104 3.88 -19.59 -19.52
CA THR A 104 3.35 -18.70 -18.47
C THR A 104 4.51 -17.97 -17.83
N ILE A 105 4.47 -16.66 -17.82
CA ILE A 105 5.45 -15.81 -17.15
C ILE A 105 4.79 -15.06 -15.99
N MET A 106 5.52 -14.96 -14.89
CA MET A 106 5.11 -14.11 -13.74
C MET A 106 5.76 -12.75 -13.92
N THR A 107 4.97 -11.70 -13.99
CA THR A 107 5.47 -10.34 -14.23
C THR A 107 4.62 -9.28 -13.53
N SER A 108 5.27 -8.25 -13.06
CA SER A 108 4.68 -7.00 -12.56
C SER A 108 4.70 -5.89 -13.61
N LYS A 109 5.22 -6.16 -14.80
CA LYS A 109 5.38 -5.16 -15.84
C LYS A 109 4.03 -4.68 -16.39
N PRO A 110 3.91 -3.37 -16.70
CA PRO A 110 2.66 -2.78 -17.15
C PRO A 110 2.28 -3.16 -18.58
N THR A 111 3.24 -3.57 -19.40
CA THR A 111 3.00 -3.94 -20.79
C THR A 111 3.47 -5.36 -21.09
N VAL A 112 2.83 -5.98 -22.09
CA VAL A 112 3.23 -7.30 -22.58
C VAL A 112 4.65 -7.27 -23.15
N GLY A 113 5.02 -6.18 -23.84
CA GLY A 113 6.37 -6.00 -24.38
C GLY A 113 7.44 -6.04 -23.29
N ASP A 114 7.27 -5.26 -22.22
CA ASP A 114 8.21 -5.25 -21.09
C ASP A 114 8.31 -6.61 -20.41
N ALA A 115 7.18 -7.30 -20.27
CA ALA A 115 7.10 -8.62 -19.70
C ALA A 115 7.87 -9.66 -20.54
N LEU A 116 7.78 -9.57 -21.87
CA LEU A 116 8.51 -10.44 -22.81
C LEU A 116 10.03 -10.19 -22.75
N VAL A 117 10.43 -8.91 -22.72
CA VAL A 117 11.85 -8.53 -22.58
C VAL A 117 12.41 -9.05 -21.25
N GLU A 118 11.67 -8.88 -20.14
CA GLU A 118 12.07 -9.44 -18.84
C GLU A 118 12.23 -10.97 -18.88
N ALA A 119 11.37 -11.65 -19.64
CA ALA A 119 11.43 -13.10 -19.82
C ALA A 119 12.54 -13.55 -20.80
N GLY A 120 13.30 -12.61 -21.36
CA GLY A 120 14.44 -12.91 -22.24
C GLY A 120 14.06 -13.05 -23.72
N TYR A 121 12.88 -12.61 -24.13
CA TYR A 121 12.49 -12.59 -25.53
C TYR A 121 12.97 -11.30 -26.22
N ASP A 122 13.54 -11.47 -27.41
CA ASP A 122 13.99 -10.36 -28.25
C ASP A 122 12.84 -9.88 -29.14
N LEU A 123 12.27 -8.72 -28.82
CA LEU A 123 11.13 -8.17 -29.55
C LEU A 123 11.49 -7.72 -30.97
N GLU A 124 12.74 -7.30 -31.22
CA GLU A 124 13.16 -6.85 -32.55
C GLU A 124 13.06 -8.00 -33.59
N LYS A 125 13.18 -9.24 -33.12
CA LYS A 125 13.02 -10.42 -33.96
C LYS A 125 11.56 -10.69 -34.34
N TYR A 126 10.60 -10.22 -33.54
CA TYR A 126 9.17 -10.51 -33.69
C TYR A 126 8.36 -9.36 -34.29
N GLU A 127 8.88 -8.13 -34.32
CA GLU A 127 8.24 -6.98 -34.96
C GLU A 127 8.29 -7.04 -36.51
N ALA A 128 9.00 -8.00 -37.09
CA ALA A 128 9.18 -8.11 -38.51
C ALA A 128 8.08 -8.90 -39.24
N ASP A 129 7.03 -9.36 -38.54
CA ASP A 129 5.90 -10.04 -39.16
C ASP A 129 4.70 -9.09 -39.32
N PRO A 130 4.46 -8.52 -40.52
CA PRO A 130 3.33 -7.62 -40.78
C PRO A 130 1.98 -8.36 -40.88
N GLY A 131 1.91 -9.61 -40.50
CA GLY A 131 0.75 -10.48 -40.67
C GLY A 131 -0.17 -10.63 -39.45
N LEU A 132 0.04 -9.87 -38.37
CA LEU A 132 -0.79 -9.90 -37.18
C LEU A 132 -1.57 -8.60 -37.00
N ASP A 133 -2.34 -8.25 -37.98
CA ASP A 133 -3.42 -7.27 -37.82
C ASP A 133 -4.70 -7.98 -37.32
#